data_e9f2f3654cbed54e44868bc92ceb8e08
#
_entry.id   e9f2f3654cbed54e44868bc92ceb8e08
#
_cell.length_a   1.000
_cell.length_b   1.000
_cell.length_c   1.000
_cell.angle_alpha   90.00
_cell.angle_beta   90.00
_cell.angle_gamma   90.00
#
_symmetry.space_group_name_H-M   'P 1'
#
loop_
_entity.id
_entity.type
_entity.pdbx_description
1 polymer ?
#
loop_
_entity_poly.entity_id
_entity_poly.type
_entity_poly.pdbx_seq_one_letter_code
_entity_poly.pdbx_strand_id
1 'polypeptide(L)'
;QRVRAAATKRGLPLLAHANSLEMQRLALDAKVDVLTHGLWNWDEASGEPGIPEPIATHLKRIHASGTSYQPTLRVLAGTADLFRADTLQDPAYAKVVPPALLEWYATDAGQWFKEIMKQAYGNPSSEKIASSQLQIGEPGMRAVKYLYDLGHPLLLGSDTPSAPTYGNQPGYDTYREMRLMATACIPALDVFRAATINNARQFGLDKDYGTVSAGKVANLLLLDGNPLESMRAWSQIDKIILRGKIIERETLAADAK
;
A
#
# COMPACT_ATOMS: atom_id res chain seq x y z
N GLN A 1 13.40 -22.80 -1.35
CA GLN A 1 14.83 -22.89 -0.99
C GLN A 1 15.76 -22.50 -2.16
N ARG A 2 15.58 -23.03 -3.39
CA ARG A 2 16.43 -22.71 -4.57
C ARG A 2 16.44 -21.21 -4.90
N VAL A 3 15.26 -20.56 -4.87
CA VAL A 3 15.14 -19.11 -5.12
C VAL A 3 15.88 -18.30 -4.05
N ARG A 4 15.70 -18.65 -2.77
CA ARG A 4 16.42 -18.01 -1.65
C ARG A 4 17.94 -18.11 -1.83
N ALA A 5 18.44 -19.31 -2.14
CA ALA A 5 19.88 -19.52 -2.36
C ALA A 5 20.41 -18.69 -3.54
N ALA A 6 19.65 -18.61 -4.64
CA ALA A 6 20.02 -17.81 -5.81
C ALA A 6 20.01 -16.29 -5.51
N ALA A 7 19.04 -15.81 -4.75
CA ALA A 7 18.95 -14.41 -4.30
C ALA A 7 20.14 -14.06 -3.38
N THR A 8 20.39 -14.91 -2.37
CA THR A 8 21.54 -14.72 -1.44
C THR A 8 22.87 -14.66 -2.18
N LYS A 9 23.09 -15.56 -3.15
CA LYS A 9 24.33 -15.57 -3.95
C LYS A 9 24.53 -14.25 -4.72
N ARG A 10 23.45 -13.52 -5.01
CA ARG A 10 23.49 -12.26 -5.77
C ARG A 10 23.36 -11.00 -4.89
N GLY A 11 23.25 -11.16 -3.58
CA GLY A 11 22.99 -10.05 -2.66
C GLY A 11 21.62 -9.38 -2.88
N LEU A 12 20.64 -10.12 -3.42
CA LEU A 12 19.30 -9.58 -3.71
C LEU A 12 18.34 -9.89 -2.58
N PRO A 13 17.48 -8.92 -2.19
CA PRO A 13 16.36 -9.22 -1.30
C PRO A 13 15.33 -10.11 -2.00
N LEU A 14 14.67 -10.95 -1.22
CA LEU A 14 13.59 -11.82 -1.69
C LEU A 14 12.27 -11.33 -1.11
N LEU A 15 11.40 -10.83 -1.98
CA LEU A 15 10.06 -10.39 -1.63
C LEU A 15 9.06 -11.45 -2.10
N ALA A 16 8.01 -11.70 -1.31
CA ALA A 16 6.98 -12.65 -1.67
C ALA A 16 5.59 -11.99 -1.68
N HIS A 17 4.90 -12.08 -2.82
CA HIS A 17 3.46 -11.88 -2.89
C HIS A 17 2.78 -13.01 -2.11
N ALA A 18 2.17 -12.69 -0.96
CA ALA A 18 1.53 -13.68 -0.09
C ALA A 18 0.42 -13.02 0.74
N ASN A 19 -0.84 -13.29 0.41
CA ASN A 19 -2.00 -12.66 1.02
C ASN A 19 -2.95 -13.63 1.75
N SER A 20 -2.64 -14.93 1.76
CA SER A 20 -3.32 -15.93 2.57
C SER A 20 -2.42 -16.51 3.66
N LEU A 21 -3.01 -17.13 4.67
CA LEU A 21 -2.29 -17.77 5.77
C LEU A 21 -1.31 -18.83 5.26
N GLU A 22 -1.76 -19.67 4.33
CA GLU A 22 -0.92 -20.72 3.74
C GLU A 22 0.27 -20.13 2.97
N MET A 23 0.01 -19.15 2.09
CA MET A 23 1.07 -18.52 1.29
C MET A 23 2.11 -17.83 2.16
N GLN A 24 1.69 -17.13 3.22
CA GLN A 24 2.63 -16.48 4.13
C GLN A 24 3.43 -17.49 4.97
N ARG A 25 2.85 -18.63 5.35
CA ARG A 25 3.59 -19.72 5.99
C ARG A 25 4.71 -20.25 5.09
N LEU A 26 4.40 -20.54 3.82
CA LEU A 26 5.36 -20.98 2.81
C LEU A 26 6.46 -19.93 2.56
N ALA A 27 6.10 -18.66 2.51
CA ALA A 27 7.06 -17.56 2.35
C ALA A 27 8.02 -17.46 3.54
N LEU A 28 7.53 -17.58 4.77
CA LEU A 28 8.38 -17.63 5.97
C LEU A 28 9.31 -18.85 5.98
N ASP A 29 8.83 -20.03 5.56
CA ASP A 29 9.65 -21.23 5.43
C ASP A 29 10.75 -21.07 4.37
N ALA A 30 10.46 -20.28 3.32
CA ALA A 30 11.44 -19.90 2.31
C ALA A 30 12.40 -18.78 2.77
N LYS A 31 12.21 -18.23 3.98
CA LYS A 31 13.01 -17.15 4.56
C LYS A 31 13.06 -15.91 3.66
N VAL A 32 11.89 -15.43 3.25
CA VAL A 32 11.78 -14.18 2.49
C VAL A 32 12.17 -12.99 3.38
N ASP A 33 12.68 -11.94 2.75
CA ASP A 33 13.07 -10.71 3.46
C ASP A 33 11.86 -9.81 3.70
N VAL A 34 10.87 -9.85 2.79
CA VAL A 34 9.65 -9.06 2.88
C VAL A 34 8.44 -9.89 2.46
N LEU A 35 7.40 -9.87 3.28
CA LEU A 35 6.05 -10.25 2.90
C LEU A 35 5.37 -9.03 2.27
N THR A 36 5.07 -9.13 0.97
CA THR A 36 4.27 -8.14 0.25
C THR A 36 2.81 -8.56 0.23
N HIS A 37 1.96 -7.61 0.47
CA HIS A 37 0.53 -7.70 0.76
C HIS A 37 0.20 -8.17 2.17
N GLY A 38 -0.93 -7.64 2.64
CA GLY A 38 -1.48 -7.98 3.93
C GLY A 38 -2.05 -9.40 3.98
N LEU A 39 -2.19 -9.93 5.17
CA LEU A 39 -2.89 -11.18 5.41
C LEU A 39 -4.40 -10.91 5.34
N TRP A 40 -4.98 -10.94 4.14
CA TRP A 40 -6.40 -10.66 3.90
C TRP A 40 -7.25 -11.92 3.96
N ASN A 41 -6.70 -13.03 3.52
CA ASN A 41 -7.38 -14.32 3.54
C ASN A 41 -6.88 -15.15 4.72
N TRP A 42 -7.78 -15.41 5.66
CA TRP A 42 -7.50 -16.20 6.86
C TRP A 42 -7.98 -17.65 6.72
N ASP A 43 -8.26 -18.06 5.48
CA ASP A 43 -8.77 -19.40 5.15
C ASP A 43 -10.03 -19.74 6.00
N GLU A 44 -10.04 -20.82 6.75
CA GLU A 44 -11.17 -21.24 7.58
C GLU A 44 -11.50 -20.27 8.73
N ALA A 45 -10.53 -19.45 9.16
CA ALA A 45 -10.72 -18.43 10.19
C ALA A 45 -11.31 -17.10 9.65
N SER A 46 -11.58 -17.00 8.34
CA SER A 46 -12.20 -15.82 7.73
C SER A 46 -13.61 -15.62 8.28
N GLY A 47 -13.90 -14.41 8.74
CA GLY A 47 -15.19 -14.06 9.34
C GLY A 47 -15.25 -14.22 10.87
N GLU A 48 -14.26 -14.82 11.51
CA GLU A 48 -14.18 -14.83 12.97
C GLU A 48 -13.88 -13.42 13.52
N PRO A 49 -14.47 -13.06 14.68
CA PRO A 49 -14.19 -11.76 15.29
C PRO A 49 -12.77 -11.71 15.90
N GLY A 50 -12.20 -10.52 15.94
CA GLY A 50 -10.88 -10.30 16.56
C GLY A 50 -9.72 -10.89 15.76
N ILE A 51 -8.75 -11.47 16.46
CA ILE A 51 -7.60 -12.19 15.88
C ILE A 51 -7.65 -13.63 16.40
N PRO A 52 -8.13 -14.60 15.62
CA PRO A 52 -8.18 -16.02 16.00
C PRO A 52 -6.77 -16.56 16.29
N GLU A 53 -6.69 -17.57 17.18
CA GLU A 53 -5.39 -18.10 17.62
C GLU A 53 -4.47 -18.58 16.48
N PRO A 54 -4.93 -19.25 15.41
CA PRO A 54 -4.07 -19.62 14.29
C PRO A 54 -3.42 -18.40 13.60
N ILE A 55 -4.17 -17.30 13.53
CA ILE A 55 -3.71 -16.01 12.96
C ILE A 55 -2.73 -15.33 13.92
N ALA A 56 -3.09 -15.23 15.20
CA ALA A 56 -2.22 -14.66 16.24
C ALA A 56 -0.86 -15.36 16.28
N THR A 57 -0.86 -16.69 16.29
CA THR A 57 0.35 -17.52 16.27
C THR A 57 1.19 -17.24 15.00
N HIS A 58 0.55 -17.11 13.85
CA HIS A 58 1.26 -16.78 12.59
C HIS A 58 1.87 -15.39 12.63
N LEU A 59 1.14 -14.37 13.09
CA LEU A 59 1.63 -12.99 13.19
C LEU A 59 2.80 -12.88 14.20
N LYS A 60 2.73 -13.59 15.34
CA LYS A 60 3.87 -13.72 16.27
C LYS A 60 5.08 -14.37 15.59
N ARG A 61 4.87 -15.36 14.72
CA ARG A 61 5.94 -15.99 13.94
C ARG A 61 6.58 -15.01 12.94
N ILE A 62 5.78 -14.17 12.26
CA ILE A 62 6.29 -13.09 11.40
C ILE A 62 7.19 -12.17 12.23
N HIS A 63 6.69 -11.69 13.36
CA HIS A 63 7.45 -10.81 14.26
C HIS A 63 8.78 -11.45 14.70
N ALA A 64 8.75 -12.70 15.17
CA ALA A 64 9.93 -13.42 15.61
C ALA A 64 10.95 -13.73 14.50
N SER A 65 10.49 -13.85 13.25
CA SER A 65 11.38 -14.13 12.10
C SER A 65 12.18 -12.91 11.65
N GLY A 66 11.74 -11.69 11.99
CA GLY A 66 12.30 -10.44 11.48
C GLY A 66 11.99 -10.16 10.00
N THR A 67 11.17 -11.00 9.35
CA THR A 67 10.69 -10.75 7.98
C THR A 67 9.83 -9.47 7.97
N SER A 68 10.17 -8.49 7.18
CA SER A 68 9.42 -7.25 7.09
C SER A 68 8.03 -7.43 6.49
N TYR A 69 7.10 -6.55 6.86
CA TYR A 69 5.69 -6.64 6.45
C TYR A 69 5.24 -5.37 5.74
N GLN A 70 4.81 -5.52 4.47
CA GLN A 70 4.30 -4.43 3.63
C GLN A 70 2.82 -4.71 3.31
N PRO A 71 1.86 -4.05 3.98
CA PRO A 71 0.47 -4.47 3.98
C PRO A 71 -0.28 -4.22 2.67
N THR A 72 0.01 -3.17 1.94
CA THR A 72 -0.69 -2.78 0.70
C THR A 72 -2.22 -2.85 0.79
N LEU A 73 -2.79 -2.31 1.87
CA LEU A 73 -4.23 -2.30 2.14
C LEU A 73 -5.04 -1.66 1.02
N ARG A 74 -4.38 -0.75 0.29
CA ARG A 74 -4.98 0.00 -0.81
C ARG A 74 -5.42 -0.86 -1.99
N VAL A 75 -4.82 -2.02 -2.21
CA VAL A 75 -5.17 -2.90 -3.33
C VAL A 75 -6.66 -3.24 -3.34
N LEU A 76 -7.19 -3.73 -2.20
CA LEU A 76 -8.61 -4.09 -2.09
C LEU A 76 -9.53 -2.86 -2.09
N ALA A 77 -9.14 -1.80 -1.38
CA ALA A 77 -9.87 -0.55 -1.41
C ALA A 77 -9.88 0.08 -2.82
N GLY A 78 -8.79 -0.06 -3.59
CA GLY A 78 -8.72 0.35 -5.00
C GLY A 78 -9.65 -0.45 -5.88
N THR A 79 -9.79 -1.74 -5.63
CA THR A 79 -10.77 -2.56 -6.32
C THR A 79 -12.19 -2.13 -6.00
N ALA A 80 -12.50 -1.79 -4.73
CA ALA A 80 -13.80 -1.24 -4.36
C ALA A 80 -14.10 0.08 -5.10
N ASP A 81 -13.10 0.94 -5.28
CA ASP A 81 -13.26 2.22 -5.97
C ASP A 81 -13.65 2.07 -7.45
N LEU A 82 -13.32 0.95 -8.12
CA LEU A 82 -13.80 0.69 -9.49
C LEU A 82 -15.33 0.64 -9.58
N PHE A 83 -15.98 0.25 -8.51
CA PHE A 83 -17.43 0.06 -8.45
C PHE A 83 -18.16 1.25 -7.82
N ARG A 84 -17.44 2.33 -7.47
CA ARG A 84 -18.02 3.58 -6.99
C ARG A 84 -18.24 4.54 -8.15
N ALA A 85 -19.40 5.18 -8.18
CA ALA A 85 -19.79 6.07 -9.28
C ALA A 85 -18.96 7.38 -9.30
N ASP A 86 -18.45 7.81 -8.14
CA ASP A 86 -17.78 9.09 -7.93
C ASP A 86 -16.25 9.03 -8.10
N THR A 87 -15.66 7.86 -8.29
CA THR A 87 -14.20 7.69 -8.29
C THR A 87 -13.51 8.52 -9.38
N LEU A 88 -13.99 8.47 -10.61
CA LEU A 88 -13.38 9.24 -11.71
C LEU A 88 -13.68 10.75 -11.62
N GLN A 89 -14.59 11.16 -10.74
CA GLN A 89 -14.95 12.56 -10.50
C GLN A 89 -14.14 13.18 -9.35
N ASP A 90 -13.32 12.37 -8.64
CA ASP A 90 -12.45 12.88 -7.58
C ASP A 90 -11.42 13.85 -8.19
N PRO A 91 -11.40 15.14 -7.81
CA PRO A 91 -10.46 16.11 -8.35
C PRO A 91 -8.98 15.72 -8.18
N ALA A 92 -8.66 14.87 -7.20
CA ALA A 92 -7.32 14.37 -7.00
C ALA A 92 -6.86 13.46 -8.16
N TYR A 93 -7.78 12.78 -8.84
CA TYR A 93 -7.43 11.98 -10.03
C TYR A 93 -6.96 12.85 -11.18
N ALA A 94 -7.57 14.01 -11.42
CA ALA A 94 -7.13 14.95 -12.46
C ALA A 94 -5.69 15.44 -12.27
N LYS A 95 -5.22 15.46 -11.01
CA LYS A 95 -3.83 15.85 -10.70
C LYS A 95 -2.78 14.76 -10.98
N VAL A 96 -3.18 13.49 -11.01
CA VAL A 96 -2.26 12.35 -11.12
C VAL A 96 -2.48 11.50 -12.37
N VAL A 97 -3.62 11.62 -13.03
CA VAL A 97 -3.96 10.86 -14.24
C VAL A 97 -4.07 11.81 -15.43
N PRO A 98 -3.36 11.54 -16.55
CA PRO A 98 -3.46 12.36 -17.74
C PRO A 98 -4.90 12.49 -18.25
N PRO A 99 -5.34 13.67 -18.73
CA PRO A 99 -6.72 13.89 -19.18
C PRO A 99 -7.23 12.86 -20.20
N ALA A 100 -6.42 12.55 -21.21
CA ALA A 100 -6.79 11.54 -22.21
C ALA A 100 -7.01 10.14 -21.63
N LEU A 101 -6.30 9.79 -20.53
CA LEU A 101 -6.51 8.51 -19.84
C LEU A 101 -7.76 8.54 -18.98
N LEU A 102 -8.09 9.68 -18.35
CA LEU A 102 -9.37 9.85 -17.63
C LEU A 102 -10.57 9.74 -18.59
N GLU A 103 -10.48 10.39 -19.76
CA GLU A 103 -11.49 10.27 -20.80
C GLU A 103 -11.64 8.82 -21.26
N TRP A 104 -10.55 8.10 -21.49
CA TRP A 104 -10.61 6.70 -21.86
C TRP A 104 -11.23 5.82 -20.77
N TYR A 105 -10.88 6.03 -19.51
CA TYR A 105 -11.50 5.30 -18.38
C TYR A 105 -13.02 5.50 -18.29
N ALA A 106 -13.54 6.63 -18.78
CA ALA A 106 -14.98 6.88 -18.81
C ALA A 106 -15.72 6.15 -19.96
N THR A 107 -15.00 5.54 -20.93
CA THR A 107 -15.58 4.76 -22.02
C THR A 107 -15.84 3.30 -21.64
N ASP A 108 -16.69 2.61 -22.38
CA ASP A 108 -16.91 1.17 -22.23
C ASP A 108 -15.60 0.38 -22.36
N ALA A 109 -14.75 0.78 -23.31
CA ALA A 109 -13.44 0.17 -23.49
C ALA A 109 -12.54 0.34 -22.25
N GLY A 110 -12.56 1.50 -21.61
CA GLY A 110 -11.81 1.77 -20.38
C GLY A 110 -12.37 1.07 -19.14
N GLN A 111 -13.62 0.63 -19.17
CA GLN A 111 -14.28 -0.10 -18.07
C GLN A 111 -14.08 -1.63 -18.15
N TRP A 112 -13.36 -2.14 -19.15
CA TRP A 112 -13.24 -3.58 -19.43
C TRP A 112 -12.87 -4.42 -18.21
N PHE A 113 -11.93 -3.96 -17.38
CA PHE A 113 -11.48 -4.70 -16.21
C PHE A 113 -12.56 -4.77 -15.13
N LYS A 114 -13.28 -3.68 -14.91
CA LYS A 114 -14.45 -3.64 -14.02
C LYS A 114 -15.51 -4.63 -14.46
N GLU A 115 -15.79 -4.69 -15.77
CA GLU A 115 -16.79 -5.62 -16.31
C GLU A 115 -16.38 -7.08 -16.16
N ILE A 116 -15.10 -7.42 -16.40
CA ILE A 116 -14.57 -8.77 -16.15
C ILE A 116 -14.71 -9.14 -14.67
N MET A 117 -14.36 -8.23 -13.76
CA MET A 117 -14.51 -8.48 -12.33
C MET A 117 -15.97 -8.67 -11.94
N LYS A 118 -16.87 -7.83 -12.46
CA LYS A 118 -18.30 -7.94 -12.19
C LYS A 118 -18.85 -9.31 -12.63
N GLN A 119 -18.47 -9.78 -13.81
CA GLN A 119 -18.83 -11.11 -14.30
C GLN A 119 -18.27 -12.22 -13.40
N ALA A 120 -17.01 -12.12 -12.99
CA ALA A 120 -16.38 -13.10 -12.10
C ALA A 120 -17.08 -13.23 -10.74
N TYR A 121 -17.72 -12.16 -10.26
CA TYR A 121 -18.55 -12.16 -9.04
C TYR A 121 -20.01 -12.58 -9.28
N GLY A 122 -20.38 -13.00 -10.49
CA GLY A 122 -21.75 -13.40 -10.81
C GLY A 122 -22.72 -12.23 -11.04
N ASN A 123 -22.20 -11.09 -11.50
CA ASN A 123 -22.95 -9.88 -11.86
C ASN A 123 -23.82 -9.28 -10.73
N PRO A 124 -23.34 -9.15 -9.49
CA PRO A 124 -24.08 -8.44 -8.44
C PRO A 124 -24.09 -6.92 -8.70
N SER A 125 -24.78 -6.15 -7.86
CA SER A 125 -24.71 -4.69 -7.94
C SER A 125 -23.32 -4.16 -7.64
N SER A 126 -22.97 -3.00 -8.19
CA SER A 126 -21.67 -2.34 -7.95
C SER A 126 -21.44 -2.07 -6.47
N GLU A 127 -22.47 -1.63 -5.75
CA GLU A 127 -22.41 -1.37 -4.30
C GLU A 127 -22.09 -2.64 -3.51
N LYS A 128 -22.67 -3.78 -3.92
CA LYS A 128 -22.39 -5.07 -3.28
C LYS A 128 -20.97 -5.50 -3.49
N ILE A 129 -20.41 -5.32 -4.69
CA ILE A 129 -18.98 -5.64 -4.95
C ILE A 129 -18.09 -4.71 -4.14
N ALA A 130 -18.32 -3.40 -4.19
CA ALA A 130 -17.52 -2.42 -3.44
C ALA A 130 -17.52 -2.73 -1.93
N SER A 131 -18.68 -3.00 -1.35
CA SER A 131 -18.81 -3.37 0.06
C SER A 131 -18.06 -4.68 0.38
N SER A 132 -18.19 -5.70 -0.47
CA SER A 132 -17.48 -6.98 -0.30
C SER A 132 -15.97 -6.80 -0.33
N GLN A 133 -15.43 -6.00 -1.25
CA GLN A 133 -13.99 -5.74 -1.32
C GLN A 133 -13.45 -5.06 -0.05
N LEU A 134 -14.19 -4.12 0.51
CA LEU A 134 -13.82 -3.48 1.78
C LEU A 134 -13.87 -4.48 2.95
N GLN A 135 -14.87 -5.35 2.99
CA GLN A 135 -14.97 -6.40 4.00
C GLN A 135 -13.83 -7.41 3.92
N ILE A 136 -13.42 -7.82 2.70
CA ILE A 136 -12.25 -8.69 2.49
C ILE A 136 -10.96 -8.02 3.00
N GLY A 137 -10.87 -6.69 2.95
CA GLY A 137 -9.70 -5.93 3.44
C GLY A 137 -9.60 -5.84 4.97
N GLU A 138 -10.71 -6.00 5.68
CA GLU A 138 -10.76 -5.81 7.14
C GLU A 138 -9.83 -6.76 7.94
N PRO A 139 -9.75 -8.07 7.66
CA PRO A 139 -8.77 -8.95 8.28
C PRO A 139 -7.33 -8.46 8.13
N GLY A 140 -6.97 -7.93 6.95
CA GLY A 140 -5.65 -7.34 6.70
C GLY A 140 -5.35 -6.15 7.60
N MET A 141 -6.33 -5.26 7.83
CA MET A 141 -6.20 -4.13 8.75
C MET A 141 -5.98 -4.59 10.19
N ARG A 142 -6.73 -5.61 10.64
CA ARG A 142 -6.55 -6.23 11.97
C ARG A 142 -5.17 -6.87 12.13
N ALA A 143 -4.68 -7.57 11.11
CA ALA A 143 -3.34 -8.16 11.10
C ALA A 143 -2.24 -7.09 11.19
N VAL A 144 -2.36 -5.99 10.44
CA VAL A 144 -1.43 -4.84 10.51
C VAL A 144 -1.39 -4.25 11.91
N LYS A 145 -2.56 -4.01 12.52
CA LYS A 145 -2.63 -3.48 13.88
C LYS A 145 -1.99 -4.41 14.89
N TYR A 146 -2.26 -5.70 14.79
CA TYR A 146 -1.68 -6.70 15.70
C TYR A 146 -0.14 -6.76 15.59
N LEU A 147 0.42 -6.74 14.37
CA LEU A 147 1.87 -6.68 14.16
C LEU A 147 2.46 -5.41 14.74
N TYR A 148 1.80 -4.27 14.53
CA TYR A 148 2.23 -3.00 15.12
C TYR A 148 2.27 -3.07 16.64
N ASP A 149 1.25 -3.64 17.29
CA ASP A 149 1.18 -3.78 18.75
C ASP A 149 2.25 -4.72 19.32
N LEU A 150 2.76 -5.65 18.52
CA LEU A 150 3.95 -6.44 18.86
C LEU A 150 5.27 -5.65 18.69
N GLY A 151 5.23 -4.41 18.21
CA GLY A 151 6.42 -3.62 17.90
C GLY A 151 7.10 -4.02 16.60
N HIS A 152 6.38 -4.72 15.69
CA HIS A 152 6.92 -5.12 14.39
C HIS A 152 7.01 -3.91 13.44
N PRO A 153 8.19 -3.64 12.82
CA PRO A 153 8.32 -2.52 11.89
C PRO A 153 7.53 -2.77 10.60
N LEU A 154 6.60 -1.86 10.30
CA LEU A 154 5.82 -1.91 9.07
C LEU A 154 6.57 -1.18 7.95
N LEU A 155 6.38 -1.64 6.71
CA LEU A 155 6.78 -0.96 5.48
C LEU A 155 5.58 -0.35 4.79
N LEU A 156 5.76 0.76 4.10
CA LEU A 156 4.73 1.32 3.24
C LEU A 156 4.96 0.90 1.78
N GLY A 157 3.91 0.44 1.13
CA GLY A 157 3.84 0.20 -0.31
C GLY A 157 2.40 0.20 -0.75
N SER A 158 2.12 0.68 -1.96
CA SER A 158 0.77 0.83 -2.50
C SER A 158 0.43 -0.19 -3.60
N ASP A 159 1.43 -0.93 -4.09
CA ASP A 159 1.29 -1.87 -5.21
C ASP A 159 0.66 -1.21 -6.47
N THR A 160 1.11 0.00 -6.80
CA THR A 160 0.58 0.75 -7.93
C THR A 160 1.46 0.65 -9.17
N PRO A 161 0.84 0.44 -10.35
CA PRO A 161 -0.53 0.05 -10.58
C PRO A 161 -0.72 -1.47 -10.37
N SER A 162 -1.61 -1.86 -9.47
CA SER A 162 -1.88 -3.28 -9.18
C SER A 162 -2.69 -3.97 -10.28
N ALA A 163 -3.37 -3.20 -11.12
CA ALA A 163 -4.13 -3.67 -12.27
C ALA A 163 -4.25 -2.53 -13.31
N PRO A 164 -4.53 -2.85 -14.58
CA PRO A 164 -4.72 -1.85 -15.63
C PRO A 164 -6.07 -1.14 -15.47
N THR A 165 -6.22 -0.36 -14.40
CA THR A 165 -7.48 0.25 -14.00
C THR A 165 -7.25 1.56 -13.25
N TYR A 166 -8.32 2.36 -13.12
CA TYR A 166 -8.30 3.61 -12.39
C TYR A 166 -8.38 3.46 -10.86
N GLY A 167 -8.68 2.28 -10.33
CA GLY A 167 -8.84 2.08 -8.89
C GLY A 167 -7.55 2.23 -8.07
N ASN A 168 -6.39 2.07 -8.68
CA ASN A 168 -5.11 2.09 -7.97
C ASN A 168 -4.04 2.86 -8.78
N GLN A 169 -4.04 4.20 -8.69
CA GLN A 169 -3.20 5.10 -9.47
C GLN A 169 -1.87 5.46 -8.79
N PRO A 170 -0.75 5.43 -9.53
CA PRO A 170 0.54 5.91 -9.04
C PRO A 170 0.47 7.35 -8.52
N GLY A 171 1.27 7.66 -7.49
CA GLY A 171 1.35 8.99 -6.89
C GLY A 171 0.25 9.26 -5.86
N TYR A 172 -1.00 8.98 -6.16
CA TYR A 172 -2.12 9.23 -5.24
C TYR A 172 -2.34 8.09 -4.24
N ASP A 173 -2.21 6.86 -4.69
CA ASP A 173 -2.54 5.71 -3.84
C ASP A 173 -1.50 5.42 -2.75
N THR A 174 -0.28 5.89 -2.88
CA THR A 174 0.67 5.89 -1.76
C THR A 174 0.14 6.70 -0.57
N TYR A 175 -0.42 7.89 -0.83
CA TYR A 175 -1.08 8.69 0.20
C TYR A 175 -2.33 8.00 0.76
N ARG A 176 -3.12 7.34 -0.09
CA ARG A 176 -4.32 6.60 0.33
C ARG A 176 -3.97 5.36 1.16
N GLU A 177 -2.85 4.68 0.88
CA GLU A 177 -2.31 3.61 1.72
C GLU A 177 -1.95 4.12 3.12
N MET A 178 -1.26 5.28 3.21
CA MET A 178 -0.96 5.92 4.49
C MET A 178 -2.23 6.19 5.31
N ARG A 179 -3.30 6.65 4.66
CA ARG A 179 -4.59 6.88 5.31
C ARG A 179 -5.23 5.58 5.81
N LEU A 180 -5.13 4.49 5.05
CA LEU A 180 -5.64 3.18 5.47
C LEU A 180 -4.85 2.63 6.67
N MET A 181 -3.52 2.79 6.68
CA MET A 181 -2.71 2.44 7.86
C MET A 181 -3.15 3.25 9.09
N ALA A 182 -3.41 4.54 8.94
CA ALA A 182 -3.95 5.37 10.04
C ALA A 182 -5.35 4.92 10.47
N THR A 183 -6.21 4.51 9.54
CA THR A 183 -7.53 3.92 9.84
C THR A 183 -7.38 2.58 10.59
N ALA A 184 -6.33 1.82 10.32
CA ALA A 184 -5.95 0.64 11.10
C ALA A 184 -5.32 1.00 12.47
N CYS A 185 -5.49 2.24 12.94
CA CYS A 185 -4.98 2.75 14.21
C CYS A 185 -3.45 2.72 14.35
N ILE A 186 -2.71 2.89 13.25
CA ILE A 186 -1.27 3.14 13.29
C ILE A 186 -1.06 4.65 13.46
N PRO A 187 -0.31 5.10 14.47
CA PRO A 187 -0.04 6.52 14.69
C PRO A 187 0.65 7.18 13.49
N ALA A 188 0.32 8.45 13.22
CA ALA A 188 0.84 9.18 12.06
C ALA A 188 2.38 9.15 11.96
N LEU A 189 3.09 9.27 13.08
CA LEU A 189 4.55 9.17 13.12
C LEU A 189 5.06 7.80 12.62
N ASP A 190 4.37 6.72 12.95
CA ASP A 190 4.82 5.37 12.58
C ASP A 190 4.40 5.01 11.14
N VAL A 191 3.29 5.56 10.64
CA VAL A 191 2.98 5.56 9.19
C VAL A 191 4.07 6.31 8.42
N PHE A 192 4.51 7.46 8.94
CA PHE A 192 5.62 8.22 8.35
C PHE A 192 6.94 7.44 8.36
N ARG A 193 7.27 6.78 9.46
CA ARG A 193 8.44 5.91 9.54
C ARG A 193 8.38 4.76 8.55
N ALA A 194 7.21 4.14 8.38
CA ALA A 194 7.00 3.09 7.39
C ALA A 194 7.26 3.60 5.95
N ALA A 195 6.84 4.83 5.65
CA ALA A 195 7.01 5.47 4.34
C ALA A 195 8.46 5.95 4.06
N THR A 196 9.31 6.03 5.07
CA THR A 196 10.63 6.63 4.96
C THR A 196 11.74 5.73 5.50
N ILE A 197 12.05 5.83 6.78
CA ILE A 197 13.24 5.19 7.37
C ILE A 197 13.13 3.67 7.43
N ASN A 198 11.94 3.10 7.64
CA ASN A 198 11.79 1.65 7.68
C ASN A 198 12.04 1.04 6.29
N ASN A 199 11.44 1.65 5.24
CA ASN A 199 11.73 1.26 3.86
C ASN A 199 13.22 1.41 3.53
N ALA A 200 13.84 2.55 3.90
CA ALA A 200 15.26 2.77 3.65
C ALA A 200 16.14 1.70 4.32
N ARG A 201 15.86 1.35 5.58
CA ARG A 201 16.58 0.29 6.31
C ARG A 201 16.40 -1.09 5.67
N GLN A 202 15.17 -1.43 5.28
CA GLN A 202 14.88 -2.72 4.66
C GLN A 202 15.69 -2.98 3.41
N PHE A 203 15.97 -1.93 2.63
CA PHE A 203 16.70 -2.03 1.37
C PHE A 203 18.17 -1.54 1.46
N GLY A 204 18.69 -1.32 2.68
CA GLY A 204 20.08 -0.88 2.89
C GLY A 204 20.38 0.52 2.36
N LEU A 205 19.36 1.38 2.29
CA LEU A 205 19.44 2.75 1.77
C LEU A 205 19.47 3.82 2.89
N ASP A 206 19.42 3.41 4.15
CA ASP A 206 19.26 4.30 5.30
C ASP A 206 20.49 5.16 5.59
N LYS A 207 21.63 4.85 4.99
CA LYS A 207 22.81 5.72 5.00
C LYS A 207 22.53 7.04 4.26
N ASP A 208 21.83 6.96 3.12
CA ASP A 208 21.62 8.10 2.23
C ASP A 208 20.19 8.65 2.27
N TYR A 209 19.20 7.89 2.74
CA TYR A 209 17.76 8.22 2.68
C TYR A 209 17.05 7.94 4.02
N GLY A 210 15.78 8.34 4.08
CA GLY A 210 14.83 7.96 5.13
C GLY A 210 14.78 8.88 6.35
N THR A 211 15.75 9.80 6.50
CA THR A 211 15.72 10.84 7.56
C THR A 211 16.26 12.16 7.04
N VAL A 212 15.82 13.26 7.66
CA VAL A 212 16.39 14.59 7.43
C VAL A 212 17.60 14.76 8.33
N SER A 213 18.80 14.55 7.78
CA SER A 213 20.06 14.62 8.51
C SER A 213 21.17 15.12 7.59
N ALA A 214 22.16 15.83 8.15
CA ALA A 214 23.31 16.29 7.39
C ALA A 214 24.05 15.11 6.72
N GLY A 215 24.48 15.30 5.48
CA GLY A 215 25.19 14.31 4.68
C GLY A 215 24.27 13.34 3.89
N LYS A 216 22.96 13.37 4.09
CA LYS A 216 22.00 12.57 3.31
C LYS A 216 21.53 13.29 2.04
N VAL A 217 21.02 12.51 1.12
CA VAL A 217 20.42 13.04 -0.12
C VAL A 217 19.18 13.87 0.20
N ALA A 218 19.17 15.12 -0.24
CA ALA A 218 18.07 16.05 -0.01
C ALA A 218 16.88 15.73 -0.94
N ASN A 219 16.15 14.66 -0.64
CA ASN A 219 14.84 14.32 -1.19
C ASN A 219 13.80 14.62 -0.11
N LEU A 220 13.16 15.80 -0.21
CA LEU A 220 12.32 16.33 0.86
C LEU A 220 10.97 16.78 0.29
N LEU A 221 9.95 16.73 1.12
CA LEU A 221 8.66 17.38 0.89
C LEU A 221 8.49 18.50 1.90
N LEU A 222 8.15 19.70 1.42
CA LEU A 222 7.67 20.79 2.23
C LEU A 222 6.15 20.75 2.22
N LEU A 223 5.55 20.70 3.40
CA LEU A 223 4.10 20.56 3.60
C LEU A 223 3.53 21.80 4.25
N ASP A 224 2.31 22.21 3.87
CA ASP A 224 1.61 23.35 4.46
C ASP A 224 1.05 23.06 5.85
N GLY A 225 1.00 21.80 6.27
CA GLY A 225 0.47 21.37 7.56
C GLY A 225 1.39 20.42 8.30
N ASN A 226 1.11 20.23 9.59
CA ASN A 226 1.84 19.26 10.40
C ASN A 226 1.36 17.82 10.09
N PRO A 227 2.20 16.97 9.45
CA PRO A 227 1.81 15.61 9.08
C PRO A 227 1.65 14.67 10.27
N LEU A 228 2.09 15.06 11.46
CA LEU A 228 1.92 14.29 12.70
C LEU A 228 0.57 14.55 13.36
N GLU A 229 -0.06 15.68 13.05
CA GLU A 229 -1.38 16.05 13.56
C GLU A 229 -2.52 15.61 12.62
N SER A 230 -2.25 15.60 11.32
CA SER A 230 -3.26 15.27 10.32
C SER A 230 -2.67 14.56 9.11
N MET A 231 -3.21 13.39 8.79
CA MET A 231 -2.87 12.70 7.55
C MET A 231 -3.20 13.53 6.30
N ARG A 232 -4.11 14.51 6.39
CA ARG A 232 -4.43 15.42 5.29
C ARG A 232 -3.23 16.29 4.88
N ALA A 233 -2.34 16.61 5.81
CA ALA A 233 -1.13 17.39 5.51
C ALA A 233 -0.28 16.76 4.40
N TRP A 234 -0.28 15.43 4.27
CA TRP A 234 0.42 14.71 3.20
C TRP A 234 -0.12 14.95 1.79
N SER A 235 -1.33 15.45 1.66
CA SER A 235 -1.88 15.90 0.38
C SER A 235 -1.61 17.39 0.10
N GLN A 236 -1.09 18.12 1.09
CA GLN A 236 -0.83 19.56 1.05
C GLN A 236 0.68 19.82 0.89
N ILE A 237 1.24 19.35 -0.24
CA ILE A 237 2.65 19.54 -0.57
C ILE A 237 2.80 20.92 -1.20
N ASP A 238 3.56 21.80 -0.57
CA ASP A 238 3.96 23.12 -1.13
C ASP A 238 5.08 22.91 -2.13
N LYS A 239 6.20 22.30 -1.71
CA LYS A 239 7.38 22.10 -2.58
C LYS A 239 7.92 20.69 -2.51
N ILE A 240 8.50 20.28 -3.62
CA ILE A 240 9.26 19.03 -3.72
C ILE A 240 10.73 19.41 -3.89
N ILE A 241 11.59 18.82 -3.07
CA ILE A 241 13.04 18.98 -3.21
C ILE A 241 13.59 17.62 -3.62
N LEU A 242 14.18 17.55 -4.81
CA LEU A 242 14.78 16.34 -5.36
C LEU A 242 16.26 16.54 -5.58
N ARG A 243 17.08 15.80 -4.84
CA ARG A 243 18.56 15.94 -4.84
C ARG A 243 19.00 17.40 -4.67
N GLY A 244 18.36 18.11 -3.75
CA GLY A 244 18.65 19.50 -3.43
C GLY A 244 18.06 20.55 -4.41
N LYS A 245 17.34 20.12 -5.46
CA LYS A 245 16.69 21.03 -6.42
C LYS A 245 15.21 21.15 -6.08
N ILE A 246 14.70 22.37 -6.01
CA ILE A 246 13.28 22.66 -5.81
C ILE A 246 12.54 22.40 -7.11
N ILE A 247 11.41 21.71 -7.01
CA ILE A 247 10.45 21.47 -8.09
C ILE A 247 9.10 21.97 -7.59
N GLU A 248 8.50 22.87 -8.34
CA GLU A 248 7.14 23.36 -8.05
C GLU A 248 6.14 22.24 -8.34
N ARG A 249 5.31 21.91 -7.36
CA ARG A 249 4.40 20.76 -7.44
C ARG A 249 3.45 20.82 -8.63
N GLU A 250 2.91 22.01 -8.93
CA GLU A 250 1.96 22.23 -10.02
C GLU A 250 2.54 21.83 -11.39
N THR A 251 3.86 21.95 -11.56
CA THR A 251 4.52 21.53 -12.82
C THR A 251 4.52 20.02 -13.04
N LEU A 252 4.24 19.24 -12.01
CA LEU A 252 4.15 17.79 -12.05
C LEU A 252 2.71 17.28 -12.16
N ALA A 253 1.73 18.15 -12.04
CA ALA A 253 0.32 17.77 -12.16
C ALA A 253 0.02 17.29 -13.59
N ALA A 254 -0.76 16.21 -13.69
CA ALA A 254 -1.08 15.60 -14.99
C ALA A 254 -1.95 16.51 -15.89
N ASP A 255 -2.71 17.42 -15.28
CA ASP A 255 -3.56 18.40 -15.96
C ASP A 255 -2.82 19.71 -16.31
N ALA A 256 -1.55 19.85 -15.94
CA ALA A 256 -0.74 21.05 -16.21
C ALA A 256 -0.08 21.08 -17.60
N LYS A 257 -0.30 20.05 -18.44
CA LYS A 257 0.34 19.91 -19.76
C LYS A 257 -0.65 20.03 -20.90
#